data_be3a897d15ec682ec6275350990ee194
#
_entry.id   be3a897d15ec682ec6275350990ee194
#
_cell.length_a   1.000
_cell.length_b   1.000
_cell.length_c   1.000
_cell.angle_alpha   90.00
_cell.angle_beta   90.00
_cell.angle_gamma   90.00
#
_symmetry.space_group_name_H-M   'P 1'
#
loop_
_entity.id
_entity.type
_entity.pdbx_description
1 polymer ?
#
loop_
_entity_poly.entity_id
_entity_poly.type
_entity_poly.pdbx_seq_one_letter_code
_entity_poly.pdbx_strand_id
1 'polypeptide(L)'
;VSLRRLAPGAIEDLWVDTDYEAGVGYVTIEARVLGAQETHLSGHLSIDGLWSFACSLERGEDGRYRSGRIEVGSVRPWSAQDPALYEARVSVQGSERLDVGERCLRIGFRRVYIEGGVLMANGEPLTLNGVNRHEVRAAEGRVFDEAWAREDLALMKSMGINAIRTSHYPPHPRVLDLADEIGLWVMLEGDIETHGFEGVGEWIDNPSDDPRWADAYMDRTVRAFERDKNHPSIMSWSLGNESGTGANLVACARWVHERTGSRAIVHYEGDHALEYTDIYSR
;
A
#
# COMPACT_ATOMS: atom_id res chain seq x y z
N VAL A 1 -5.01 15.83 -15.50
CA VAL A 1 -5.63 14.64 -16.07
C VAL A 1 -4.76 14.17 -17.21
N SER A 2 -4.36 12.90 -17.22
CA SER A 2 -3.59 12.29 -18.30
C SER A 2 -4.35 11.08 -18.85
N LEU A 3 -4.18 10.83 -20.16
CA LEU A 3 -4.70 9.64 -20.83
C LEU A 3 -3.51 8.76 -21.23
N ARG A 4 -3.59 7.48 -20.89
CA ARG A 4 -2.60 6.49 -21.30
C ARG A 4 -3.28 5.46 -22.21
N ARG A 5 -2.74 5.29 -23.43
CA ARG A 5 -3.16 4.22 -24.32
C ARG A 5 -2.33 2.97 -24.01
N LEU A 6 -3.00 1.87 -23.76
CA LEU A 6 -2.39 0.56 -23.56
C LEU A 6 -2.67 -0.33 -24.75
N ALA A 7 -1.66 -1.06 -25.22
CA ALA A 7 -1.79 -2.10 -26.24
C ALA A 7 -2.11 -3.46 -25.56
N PRO A 8 -2.67 -4.43 -26.30
CA PRO A 8 -2.75 -5.80 -25.83
C PRO A 8 -1.36 -6.31 -25.43
N GLY A 9 -1.27 -7.01 -24.30
CA GLY A 9 -0.01 -7.43 -23.68
C GLY A 9 0.57 -6.45 -22.67
N ALA A 10 0.11 -5.19 -22.65
CA ALA A 10 0.58 -4.22 -21.65
C ALA A 10 0.18 -4.65 -20.22
N ILE A 11 1.09 -4.46 -19.28
CA ILE A 11 0.80 -4.60 -17.84
C ILE A 11 -0.06 -3.40 -17.44
N GLU A 12 -1.34 -3.64 -17.18
CA GLU A 12 -2.29 -2.64 -16.72
C GLU A 12 -2.05 -2.30 -15.25
N ASP A 13 -1.90 -3.33 -14.42
CA ASP A 13 -1.61 -3.24 -12.98
C ASP A 13 -0.50 -4.21 -12.62
N LEU A 14 0.36 -3.81 -11.67
CA LEU A 14 1.49 -4.59 -11.18
C LEU A 14 1.61 -4.45 -9.67
N TRP A 15 1.74 -5.56 -8.98
CA TRP A 15 2.19 -5.63 -7.61
C TRP A 15 3.47 -6.45 -7.53
N VAL A 16 4.54 -5.85 -7.08
CA VAL A 16 5.79 -6.51 -6.71
C VAL A 16 5.81 -6.58 -5.18
N ASP A 17 5.20 -7.63 -4.68
CA ASP A 17 5.02 -7.83 -3.26
C ASP A 17 6.31 -8.38 -2.65
N THR A 18 6.94 -7.57 -1.82
CA THR A 18 8.23 -7.87 -1.20
C THR A 18 8.08 -8.38 0.21
N ASP A 19 9.03 -9.22 0.61
CA ASP A 19 9.14 -9.72 1.96
C ASP A 19 10.62 -9.82 2.38
N TYR A 20 10.89 -9.87 3.68
CA TYR A 20 12.22 -9.96 4.23
C TYR A 20 12.26 -10.90 5.42
N GLU A 21 13.20 -11.86 5.40
CA GLU A 21 13.43 -12.80 6.49
C GLU A 21 14.92 -13.01 6.70
N ALA A 22 15.42 -12.69 7.88
CA ALA A 22 16.78 -13.01 8.33
C ALA A 22 17.88 -12.69 7.30
N GLY A 23 17.81 -11.52 6.66
CA GLY A 23 18.81 -11.09 5.68
C GLY A 23 18.48 -11.43 4.23
N VAL A 24 17.43 -12.20 3.98
CA VAL A 24 17.01 -12.66 2.67
C VAL A 24 15.76 -11.92 2.20
N GLY A 25 15.80 -11.43 0.98
CA GLY A 25 14.68 -10.81 0.28
C GLY A 25 13.87 -11.81 -0.54
N TYR A 26 12.57 -11.63 -0.55
CA TYR A 26 11.64 -12.43 -1.35
C TYR A 26 10.70 -11.53 -2.13
N VAL A 27 10.26 -11.99 -3.29
CA VAL A 27 9.30 -11.30 -4.15
C VAL A 27 8.23 -12.24 -4.63
N THR A 28 6.99 -11.75 -4.67
CA THR A 28 5.89 -12.35 -5.44
C THR A 28 5.38 -11.30 -6.43
N ILE A 29 5.19 -11.69 -7.69
CA ILE A 29 4.68 -10.80 -8.73
C ILE A 29 3.21 -11.09 -8.92
N GLU A 30 2.39 -10.05 -8.94
CA GLU A 30 1.02 -10.11 -9.42
C GLU A 30 0.84 -9.07 -10.52
N ALA A 31 0.28 -9.48 -11.66
CA ALA A 31 0.06 -8.59 -12.79
C ALA A 31 -1.34 -8.76 -13.37
N ARG A 32 -1.94 -7.65 -13.80
CA ARG A 32 -3.07 -7.66 -14.74
C ARG A 32 -2.53 -7.29 -16.12
N VAL A 33 -2.72 -8.18 -17.08
CA VAL A 33 -2.19 -8.02 -18.45
C VAL A 33 -3.34 -7.87 -19.43
N LEU A 34 -3.35 -6.76 -20.14
CA LEU A 34 -4.46 -6.39 -21.03
C LEU A 34 -4.59 -7.38 -22.19
N GLY A 35 -5.76 -7.96 -22.33
CA GLY A 35 -6.09 -8.89 -23.43
C GLY A 35 -5.53 -10.30 -23.28
N ALA A 36 -4.74 -10.59 -22.24
CA ALA A 36 -4.24 -11.93 -21.97
C ALA A 36 -5.36 -12.86 -21.48
N GLN A 37 -5.42 -14.07 -22.05
CA GLN A 37 -6.40 -15.11 -21.71
C GLN A 37 -5.72 -16.47 -21.44
N GLU A 38 -4.43 -16.55 -21.62
CA GLU A 38 -3.62 -17.74 -21.40
C GLU A 38 -3.69 -18.17 -19.93
N THR A 39 -3.53 -19.46 -19.66
CA THR A 39 -3.44 -19.99 -18.29
C THR A 39 -2.13 -19.62 -17.61
N HIS A 40 -1.10 -19.36 -18.42
CA HIS A 40 0.25 -19.00 -17.95
C HIS A 40 0.85 -17.91 -18.84
N LEU A 41 1.64 -17.03 -18.22
CA LEU A 41 2.51 -16.08 -18.90
C LEU A 41 3.97 -16.33 -18.48
N SER A 42 4.92 -16.13 -19.40
CA SER A 42 6.33 -16.06 -19.06
C SER A 42 6.63 -14.70 -18.43
N GLY A 43 7.24 -14.71 -17.26
CA GLY A 43 7.65 -13.51 -16.54
C GLY A 43 9.17 -13.45 -16.42
N HIS A 44 9.68 -12.23 -16.33
CA HIS A 44 11.07 -11.98 -15.99
C HIS A 44 11.13 -10.79 -15.02
N LEU A 45 11.86 -10.99 -13.91
CA LEU A 45 12.14 -9.97 -12.90
C LEU A 45 13.63 -9.66 -12.93
N SER A 46 13.98 -8.39 -13.07
CA SER A 46 15.34 -7.89 -12.84
C SER A 46 15.32 -6.86 -11.71
N ILE A 47 16.29 -6.94 -10.80
CA ILE A 47 16.43 -6.02 -9.66
C ILE A 47 17.82 -5.40 -9.73
N ASP A 48 17.90 -4.06 -9.84
CA ASP A 48 19.13 -3.26 -10.00
C ASP A 48 20.08 -3.73 -11.13
N GLY A 49 19.58 -4.59 -12.04
CA GLY A 49 20.41 -5.27 -13.03
C GLY A 49 21.38 -6.32 -12.45
N LEU A 50 21.33 -6.56 -11.13
CA LEU A 50 22.21 -7.51 -10.41
C LEU A 50 21.56 -8.88 -10.25
N TRP A 51 20.25 -8.91 -10.02
CA TRP A 51 19.48 -10.15 -9.91
C TRP A 51 18.53 -10.29 -11.09
N SER A 52 18.42 -11.50 -11.62
CA SER A 52 17.62 -11.79 -12.81
C SER A 52 16.95 -13.16 -12.68
N PHE A 53 15.64 -13.18 -12.73
CA PHE A 53 14.80 -14.35 -12.48
C PHE A 53 13.78 -14.52 -13.59
N ALA A 54 13.80 -15.68 -14.25
CA ALA A 54 12.68 -16.13 -15.06
C ALA A 54 11.63 -16.77 -14.15
N CYS A 55 10.36 -16.47 -14.37
CA CYS A 55 9.26 -17.04 -13.62
C CYS A 55 8.06 -17.34 -14.52
N SER A 56 7.21 -18.27 -14.09
CA SER A 56 5.88 -18.45 -14.68
C SER A 56 4.86 -17.70 -13.82
N LEU A 57 3.95 -17.00 -14.48
CA LEU A 57 2.81 -16.38 -13.83
C LEU A 57 1.54 -17.16 -14.20
N GLU A 58 0.85 -17.69 -13.22
CA GLU A 58 -0.38 -18.46 -13.37
C GLU A 58 -1.61 -17.56 -13.24
N ARG A 59 -2.59 -17.78 -14.12
CA ARG A 59 -3.83 -17.01 -14.10
C ARG A 59 -4.77 -17.51 -13.01
N GLY A 60 -5.11 -16.62 -12.07
CA GLY A 60 -6.14 -16.87 -11.07
C GLY A 60 -7.56 -16.70 -11.62
N GLU A 61 -8.55 -17.12 -10.82
CA GLU A 61 -9.98 -16.96 -11.13
C GLU A 61 -10.40 -15.49 -11.28
N ASP A 62 -9.71 -14.58 -10.58
CA ASP A 62 -9.88 -13.13 -10.65
C ASP A 62 -9.24 -12.48 -11.91
N GLY A 63 -8.65 -13.31 -12.79
CA GLY A 63 -8.00 -12.89 -14.02
C GLY A 63 -6.63 -12.25 -13.85
N ARG A 64 -6.10 -12.16 -12.62
CA ARG A 64 -4.74 -11.72 -12.34
C ARG A 64 -3.76 -12.88 -12.51
N TYR A 65 -2.55 -12.56 -12.90
CA TYR A 65 -1.45 -13.50 -13.08
C TYR A 65 -0.47 -13.38 -11.91
N ARG A 66 -0.14 -14.52 -11.28
CA ARG A 66 0.71 -14.57 -10.08
C ARG A 66 1.90 -15.48 -10.27
N SER A 67 3.08 -15.04 -9.82
CA SER A 67 4.24 -15.92 -9.68
C SER A 67 4.18 -16.70 -8.37
N GLY A 68 5.00 -17.76 -8.26
CA GLY A 68 5.41 -18.28 -6.97
C GLY A 68 6.28 -17.26 -6.21
N ARG A 69 6.59 -17.57 -4.94
CA ARG A 69 7.55 -16.80 -4.14
C ARG A 69 8.96 -17.00 -4.70
N ILE A 70 9.63 -15.90 -5.06
CA ILE A 70 10.99 -15.88 -5.61
C ILE A 70 11.94 -15.44 -4.51
N GLU A 71 12.95 -16.26 -4.21
CA GLU A 71 14.03 -15.87 -3.31
C GLU A 71 15.06 -15.04 -4.09
N VAL A 72 15.29 -13.80 -3.66
CA VAL A 72 16.25 -12.89 -4.30
C VAL A 72 17.65 -13.12 -3.75
N GLY A 73 17.78 -13.49 -2.50
CA GLY A 73 19.03 -13.66 -1.78
C GLY A 73 19.28 -12.54 -0.78
N SER A 74 20.53 -12.30 -0.45
CA SER A 74 20.90 -11.29 0.56
C SER A 74 20.58 -9.88 0.09
N VAL A 75 19.75 -9.16 0.85
CA VAL A 75 19.34 -7.78 0.56
C VAL A 75 19.49 -6.90 1.81
N ARG A 76 19.64 -5.60 1.59
CA ARG A 76 19.52 -4.59 2.65
C ARG A 76 18.04 -4.25 2.82
N PRO A 77 17.46 -4.47 4.01
CA PRO A 77 16.04 -4.19 4.21
C PRO A 77 15.76 -2.68 4.21
N TRP A 78 14.55 -2.31 3.77
CA TRP A 78 14.05 -0.96 3.91
C TRP A 78 13.56 -0.72 5.35
N SER A 79 13.95 0.40 5.92
CA SER A 79 13.41 0.92 7.17
C SER A 79 13.42 2.45 7.14
N ALA A 80 12.74 3.09 8.11
CA ALA A 80 12.82 4.54 8.22
C ALA A 80 14.24 5.04 8.50
N GLN A 81 15.08 4.26 9.16
CA GLN A 81 16.48 4.61 9.46
C GLN A 81 17.42 4.38 8.28
N ASP A 82 17.13 3.35 7.48
CA ASP A 82 17.92 2.97 6.30
C ASP A 82 16.97 2.65 5.13
N PRO A 83 16.53 3.66 4.36
CA PRO A 83 15.51 3.51 3.32
C PRO A 83 16.10 2.92 2.03
N ALA A 84 16.54 1.66 2.09
CA ALA A 84 17.11 0.96 0.97
C ALA A 84 16.07 0.65 -0.10
N LEU A 85 16.21 1.25 -1.28
CA LEU A 85 15.34 1.05 -2.43
C LEU A 85 16.11 0.38 -3.56
N TYR A 86 15.40 -0.43 -4.33
CA TYR A 86 15.90 -1.15 -5.49
C TYR A 86 15.02 -0.86 -6.71
N GLU A 87 15.60 -0.74 -7.90
CA GLU A 87 14.82 -0.69 -9.13
C GLU A 87 14.41 -2.10 -9.56
N ALA A 88 13.13 -2.39 -9.57
CA ALA A 88 12.56 -3.62 -10.09
C ALA A 88 12.00 -3.38 -11.49
N ARG A 89 12.39 -4.22 -12.43
CA ARG A 89 11.87 -4.27 -13.79
C ARG A 89 11.19 -5.61 -14.00
N VAL A 90 9.90 -5.58 -14.28
CA VAL A 90 9.10 -6.77 -14.57
C VAL A 90 8.67 -6.71 -16.02
N SER A 91 8.96 -7.77 -16.76
CA SER A 91 8.39 -8.00 -18.08
C SER A 91 7.57 -9.27 -18.10
N VAL A 92 6.49 -9.24 -18.87
CA VAL A 92 5.62 -10.40 -19.10
C VAL A 92 5.43 -10.60 -20.59
N GLN A 93 5.40 -11.85 -20.99
CA GLN A 93 5.20 -12.27 -22.37
C GLN A 93 4.16 -13.37 -22.42
N GLY A 94 3.13 -13.16 -23.23
CA GLY A 94 2.13 -14.17 -23.58
C GLY A 94 2.48 -14.91 -24.84
N SER A 95 1.45 -15.36 -25.55
CA SER A 95 1.56 -15.95 -26.90
C SER A 95 2.06 -14.93 -27.92
N GLU A 96 2.41 -15.39 -29.11
CA GLU A 96 2.90 -14.56 -30.24
C GLU A 96 1.95 -13.39 -30.64
N ARG A 97 0.74 -13.36 -30.11
CA ARG A 97 -0.27 -12.32 -30.38
C ARG A 97 -0.25 -11.14 -29.39
N LEU A 98 0.54 -11.23 -28.34
CA LEU A 98 0.66 -10.19 -27.33
C LEU A 98 2.06 -9.57 -27.36
N ASP A 99 2.12 -8.25 -27.32
CA ASP A 99 3.38 -7.54 -27.13
C ASP A 99 3.95 -7.85 -25.74
N VAL A 100 5.27 -7.69 -25.58
CA VAL A 100 5.91 -7.77 -24.27
C VAL A 100 5.49 -6.58 -23.40
N GLY A 101 4.79 -6.86 -22.31
CA GLY A 101 4.50 -5.86 -21.31
C GLY A 101 5.70 -5.65 -20.38
N GLU A 102 6.08 -4.40 -20.15
CA GLU A 102 7.16 -4.05 -19.21
C GLU A 102 6.74 -2.93 -18.27
N ARG A 103 7.16 -3.03 -17.01
CA ARG A 103 7.03 -2.01 -15.98
C ARG A 103 8.27 -1.93 -15.12
N CYS A 104 8.65 -0.70 -14.77
CA CYS A 104 9.69 -0.41 -13.78
C CYS A 104 9.07 0.29 -12.58
N LEU A 105 9.51 -0.09 -11.38
CA LEU A 105 9.13 0.56 -10.13
C LEU A 105 10.26 0.41 -9.11
N ARG A 106 10.23 1.24 -8.08
CA ARG A 106 11.12 1.09 -6.93
C ARG A 106 10.45 0.22 -5.89
N ILE A 107 11.22 -0.68 -5.31
CA ILE A 107 10.79 -1.58 -4.24
C ILE A 107 11.72 -1.49 -3.04
N GLY A 108 11.22 -1.84 -1.86
CA GLY A 108 12.01 -2.01 -0.65
C GLY A 108 11.65 -3.33 0.02
N PHE A 109 12.64 -4.12 0.38
CA PHE A 109 12.41 -5.38 1.09
C PHE A 109 12.17 -5.09 2.56
N ARG A 110 11.02 -5.49 3.08
CA ARG A 110 10.69 -5.30 4.48
C ARG A 110 9.62 -6.30 4.94
N ARG A 111 9.58 -6.54 6.23
CA ARG A 111 8.48 -7.24 6.89
C ARG A 111 7.99 -6.40 8.06
N VAL A 112 6.69 -6.08 8.09
CA VAL A 112 6.01 -5.43 9.22
C VAL A 112 4.91 -6.37 9.70
N TYR A 113 4.86 -6.59 11.01
CA TYR A 113 3.92 -7.53 11.62
C TYR A 113 3.72 -7.21 13.11
N ILE A 114 2.73 -7.85 13.74
CA ILE A 114 2.49 -7.75 15.17
C ILE A 114 2.83 -9.09 15.81
N GLU A 115 3.66 -9.05 16.84
CA GLU A 115 4.03 -10.22 17.63
C GLU A 115 3.88 -9.92 19.12
N GLY A 116 3.06 -10.72 19.82
CA GLY A 116 2.82 -10.53 21.26
C GLY A 116 2.27 -9.15 21.63
N GLY A 117 1.52 -8.50 20.72
CA GLY A 117 0.99 -7.15 20.90
C GLY A 117 2.01 -6.02 20.63
N VAL A 118 3.18 -6.36 20.10
CA VAL A 118 4.23 -5.40 19.73
C VAL A 118 4.30 -5.29 18.22
N LEU A 119 4.32 -4.05 17.71
CA LEU A 119 4.57 -3.78 16.29
C LEU A 119 6.06 -4.04 15.99
N MET A 120 6.32 -4.86 14.99
CA MET A 120 7.65 -5.29 14.59
C MET A 120 7.96 -4.86 13.16
N ALA A 121 9.22 -4.49 12.90
CA ALA A 121 9.73 -4.27 11.55
C ALA A 121 11.07 -4.98 11.38
N ASN A 122 11.18 -5.84 10.38
CA ASN A 122 12.41 -6.58 10.03
C ASN A 122 13.02 -7.40 11.19
N GLY A 123 12.19 -7.86 12.13
CA GLY A 123 12.62 -8.63 13.30
C GLY A 123 12.89 -7.80 14.56
N GLU A 124 12.78 -6.48 14.50
CA GLU A 124 13.00 -5.59 15.63
C GLU A 124 11.70 -4.85 16.04
N PRO A 125 11.53 -4.53 17.33
CA PRO A 125 10.40 -3.71 17.78
C PRO A 125 10.37 -2.35 17.09
N LEU A 126 9.22 -1.97 16.54
CA LEU A 126 9.04 -0.69 15.88
C LEU A 126 8.34 0.30 16.81
N THR A 127 9.08 1.33 17.22
CA THR A 127 8.50 2.48 17.92
C THR A 127 8.23 3.61 16.94
N LEU A 128 7.00 4.11 16.93
CA LEU A 128 6.59 5.22 16.08
C LEU A 128 6.65 6.54 16.86
N ASN A 129 7.43 7.46 16.34
CA ASN A 129 7.39 8.87 16.69
C ASN A 129 6.76 9.60 15.51
N GLY A 130 5.43 9.58 15.46
CA GLY A 130 4.64 9.95 14.29
C GLY A 130 3.82 11.21 14.48
N VAL A 131 3.40 11.80 13.37
CA VAL A 131 2.48 12.94 13.32
C VAL A 131 1.38 12.71 12.28
N ASN A 132 0.21 13.32 12.51
CA ASN A 132 -0.81 13.48 11.47
C ASN A 132 -0.35 14.58 10.50
N ARG A 133 -0.47 14.31 9.20
CA ARG A 133 -0.07 15.25 8.15
C ARG A 133 -1.18 15.50 7.15
N HIS A 134 -1.62 16.76 7.07
CA HIS A 134 -2.48 17.24 6.00
C HIS A 134 -1.69 17.78 4.81
N GLU A 135 -2.21 17.63 3.58
CA GLU A 135 -1.63 18.23 2.38
C GLU A 135 -2.23 19.63 2.13
N VAL A 136 -1.98 20.57 3.03
CA VAL A 136 -2.50 21.92 2.96
C VAL A 136 -1.41 22.93 3.23
N ARG A 137 -1.30 23.94 2.37
CA ARG A 137 -0.50 25.15 2.59
C ARG A 137 -1.41 26.35 2.78
N ALA A 138 -1.10 27.19 3.78
CA ALA A 138 -1.97 28.31 4.14
C ALA A 138 -2.29 29.27 2.97
N ALA A 139 -1.33 29.48 2.06
CA ALA A 139 -1.49 30.42 0.93
C ALA A 139 -2.11 29.79 -0.32
N GLU A 140 -1.95 28.47 -0.52
CA GLU A 140 -2.28 27.79 -1.79
C GLU A 140 -3.30 26.66 -1.64
N GLY A 141 -3.70 26.35 -0.40
CA GLY A 141 -4.63 25.28 -0.11
C GLY A 141 -4.04 23.89 -0.41
N ARG A 142 -4.81 23.00 -1.03
CA ARG A 142 -4.44 21.60 -1.32
C ARG A 142 -3.74 21.44 -2.69
N VAL A 143 -2.94 22.40 -3.10
CA VAL A 143 -2.12 22.27 -4.31
C VAL A 143 -0.83 21.55 -3.97
N PHE A 144 -0.59 20.42 -4.66
CA PHE A 144 0.64 19.67 -4.48
C PHE A 144 1.84 20.39 -5.11
N ASP A 145 2.91 20.52 -4.35
CA ASP A 145 4.21 21.02 -4.77
C ASP A 145 5.27 20.07 -4.23
N GLU A 146 6.04 19.46 -5.14
CA GLU A 146 7.02 18.44 -4.77
C GLU A 146 8.19 18.99 -3.93
N ALA A 147 8.67 20.18 -4.26
CA ALA A 147 9.79 20.79 -3.54
C ALA A 147 9.40 21.08 -2.10
N TRP A 148 8.23 21.68 -1.90
CA TRP A 148 7.69 21.92 -0.56
C TRP A 148 7.43 20.62 0.20
N ALA A 149 6.83 19.62 -0.43
CA ALA A 149 6.56 18.34 0.23
C ALA A 149 7.87 17.66 0.67
N ARG A 150 8.92 17.74 -0.13
CA ARG A 150 10.26 17.20 0.20
C ARG A 150 10.88 17.93 1.39
N GLU A 151 10.81 19.26 1.39
CA GLU A 151 11.31 20.08 2.51
C GLU A 151 10.55 19.77 3.81
N ASP A 152 9.22 19.69 3.74
CA ASP A 152 8.33 19.38 4.87
C ASP A 152 8.66 18.01 5.48
N LEU A 153 8.73 16.95 4.66
CA LEU A 153 9.07 15.60 5.13
C LEU A 153 10.52 15.51 5.64
N ALA A 154 11.47 16.20 5.01
CA ALA A 154 12.85 16.25 5.47
C ALA A 154 12.96 16.99 6.81
N LEU A 155 12.20 18.05 7.00
CA LEU A 155 12.13 18.77 8.30
C LEU A 155 11.59 17.85 9.39
N MET A 156 10.47 17.16 9.15
CA MET A 156 9.93 16.16 10.09
C MET A 156 10.99 15.13 10.48
N LYS A 157 11.69 14.59 9.50
CA LYS A 157 12.77 13.63 9.72
C LYS A 157 13.89 14.19 10.60
N SER A 158 14.31 15.45 10.34
CA SER A 158 15.36 16.14 11.12
C SER A 158 14.97 16.38 12.58
N MET A 159 13.67 16.44 12.87
CA MET A 159 13.10 16.57 14.21
C MET A 159 12.93 15.23 14.94
N GLY A 160 13.38 14.13 14.34
CA GLY A 160 13.26 12.79 14.91
C GLY A 160 11.91 12.11 14.68
N ILE A 161 11.06 12.67 13.83
CA ILE A 161 9.81 12.02 13.38
C ILE A 161 10.18 10.90 12.41
N ASN A 162 9.64 9.71 12.64
CA ASN A 162 9.89 8.53 11.82
C ASN A 162 8.64 7.97 11.14
N ALA A 163 7.47 8.57 11.40
CA ALA A 163 6.21 8.13 10.83
C ALA A 163 5.24 9.29 10.57
N ILE A 164 4.39 9.14 9.55
CA ILE A 164 3.27 10.02 9.28
C ILE A 164 1.97 9.22 9.13
N ARG A 165 0.86 9.77 9.62
CA ARG A 165 -0.48 9.36 9.23
C ARG A 165 -0.99 10.36 8.20
N THR A 166 -1.44 9.86 7.04
CA THR A 166 -1.95 10.73 5.97
C THR A 166 -3.37 11.16 6.27
N SER A 167 -3.51 12.14 7.14
CA SER A 167 -4.80 12.59 7.67
C SER A 167 -5.52 13.52 6.69
N HIS A 168 -6.75 13.27 6.32
CA HIS A 168 -7.54 12.05 6.51
C HIS A 168 -7.99 11.57 5.13
N TYR A 169 -7.05 11.27 4.25
CA TYR A 169 -7.24 10.91 2.84
C TYR A 169 -5.94 10.35 2.23
N PRO A 170 -6.03 9.57 1.15
CA PRO A 170 -4.85 9.15 0.40
C PRO A 170 -4.10 10.38 -0.14
N PRO A 171 -2.78 10.49 0.07
CA PRO A 171 -2.01 11.66 -0.30
C PRO A 171 -1.77 11.72 -1.82
N HIS A 172 -1.20 12.82 -2.30
CA HIS A 172 -0.65 12.82 -3.66
C HIS A 172 0.39 11.69 -3.80
N PRO A 173 0.36 10.83 -4.85
CA PRO A 173 1.23 9.65 -4.95
C PRO A 173 2.72 9.97 -4.74
N ARG A 174 3.16 11.13 -5.18
CA ARG A 174 4.55 11.56 -5.03
C ARG A 174 5.00 11.74 -3.58
N VAL A 175 4.07 11.96 -2.63
CA VAL A 175 4.37 12.02 -1.19
C VAL A 175 4.84 10.65 -0.70
N LEU A 176 4.25 9.58 -1.20
CA LEU A 176 4.67 8.22 -0.84
C LEU A 176 6.05 7.88 -1.41
N ASP A 177 6.33 8.28 -2.67
CA ASP A 177 7.69 8.16 -3.21
C ASP A 177 8.72 8.90 -2.34
N LEU A 178 8.37 10.09 -1.85
CA LEU A 178 9.23 10.86 -0.96
C LEU A 178 9.40 10.19 0.41
N ALA A 179 8.34 9.60 0.96
CA ALA A 179 8.41 8.83 2.20
C ALA A 179 9.31 7.61 2.05
N ASP A 180 9.23 6.91 0.91
CA ASP A 180 10.11 5.80 0.57
C ASP A 180 11.58 6.23 0.50
N GLU A 181 11.87 7.39 -0.11
CA GLU A 181 13.21 7.95 -0.29
C GLU A 181 13.83 8.49 1.01
N ILE A 182 13.04 9.23 1.79
CA ILE A 182 13.50 9.93 3.01
C ILE A 182 13.54 8.97 4.21
N GLY A 183 12.74 7.91 4.15
CA GLY A 183 12.60 6.95 5.23
C GLY A 183 11.62 7.43 6.31
N LEU A 184 10.34 7.47 5.97
CA LEU A 184 9.25 7.70 6.90
C LEU A 184 8.25 6.54 6.78
N TRP A 185 7.89 5.93 7.90
CA TRP A 185 6.77 5.00 7.93
C TRP A 185 5.47 5.74 7.64
N VAL A 186 4.55 5.10 6.93
CA VAL A 186 3.27 5.70 6.58
C VAL A 186 2.12 4.81 7.08
N MET A 187 1.24 5.39 7.88
CA MET A 187 -0.12 4.90 8.05
C MET A 187 -0.96 5.59 6.99
N LEU A 188 -1.24 4.87 5.90
CA LEU A 188 -2.02 5.41 4.80
C LEU A 188 -3.50 5.34 5.12
N GLU A 189 -4.18 6.51 5.09
CA GLU A 189 -5.58 6.59 5.44
C GLU A 189 -6.48 6.79 4.22
N GLY A 190 -7.61 6.08 4.22
CA GLY A 190 -8.69 6.27 3.28
C GLY A 190 -9.48 7.56 3.55
N ASP A 191 -10.19 8.08 2.55
CA ASP A 191 -11.00 9.29 2.68
C ASP A 191 -12.44 8.99 3.15
N ILE A 192 -12.55 8.30 4.28
CA ILE A 192 -13.81 8.04 4.97
C ILE A 192 -13.83 8.89 6.24
N GLU A 193 -14.84 9.76 6.34
CA GLU A 193 -15.03 10.67 7.46
C GLU A 193 -16.54 10.89 7.66
N THR A 194 -17.07 10.49 8.82
CA THR A 194 -18.50 10.65 9.14
C THR A 194 -18.73 11.19 10.55
N HIS A 195 -17.76 11.89 11.12
CA HIS A 195 -17.77 12.43 12.49
C HIS A 195 -19.03 13.27 12.81
N GLY A 196 -19.61 13.94 11.81
CA GLY A 196 -20.84 14.71 11.99
C GLY A 196 -22.03 13.91 12.54
N PHE A 197 -22.02 12.57 12.40
CA PHE A 197 -23.06 11.69 12.92
C PHE A 197 -22.91 11.42 14.43
N GLU A 198 -21.75 11.64 15.02
CA GLU A 198 -21.55 11.54 16.48
C GLU A 198 -22.39 12.57 17.23
N GLY A 199 -22.37 13.82 16.80
CA GLY A 199 -23.09 14.92 17.41
C GLY A 199 -24.59 14.96 17.14
N VAL A 200 -25.08 14.16 16.19
CA VAL A 200 -26.48 14.12 15.77
C VAL A 200 -27.02 12.71 15.98
N GLY A 201 -27.42 12.42 17.22
CA GLY A 201 -28.12 11.19 17.53
C GLY A 201 -27.26 9.97 17.75
N GLU A 202 -26.03 10.11 18.27
CA GLU A 202 -25.19 8.97 18.69
C GLU A 202 -24.98 7.94 17.58
N TRP A 203 -24.52 8.38 16.41
CA TRP A 203 -24.25 7.56 15.23
C TRP A 203 -25.50 6.96 14.54
N ILE A 204 -26.72 7.42 14.84
CA ILE A 204 -27.93 6.98 14.12
C ILE A 204 -27.80 7.35 12.62
N ASP A 205 -28.17 6.41 11.75
CA ASP A 205 -28.09 6.53 10.28
C ASP A 205 -26.65 6.80 9.75
N ASN A 206 -25.62 6.41 10.51
CA ASN A 206 -24.23 6.57 10.10
C ASN A 206 -23.94 5.79 8.81
N PRO A 207 -23.36 6.42 7.78
CA PRO A 207 -22.94 5.75 6.55
C PRO A 207 -22.05 4.52 6.76
N SER A 208 -21.29 4.46 7.86
CA SER A 208 -20.43 3.31 8.18
C SER A 208 -21.21 2.00 8.39
N ASP A 209 -22.49 2.07 8.75
CA ASP A 209 -23.36 0.90 8.96
C ASP A 209 -24.55 0.86 7.97
N ASP A 210 -24.72 1.85 7.13
CA ASP A 210 -25.80 1.92 6.15
C ASP A 210 -25.40 1.18 4.86
N PRO A 211 -26.11 0.09 4.46
CA PRO A 211 -25.78 -0.70 3.29
C PRO A 211 -25.86 0.08 1.97
N ARG A 212 -26.55 1.22 1.93
CA ARG A 212 -26.58 2.10 0.74
C ARG A 212 -25.22 2.70 0.41
N TRP A 213 -24.30 2.76 1.39
CA TRP A 213 -22.95 3.29 1.26
C TRP A 213 -21.87 2.22 1.06
N ALA A 214 -22.21 0.94 1.12
CA ALA A 214 -21.26 -0.18 1.09
C ALA A 214 -20.30 -0.09 -0.11
N ASP A 215 -20.83 0.11 -1.32
CA ASP A 215 -20.02 0.20 -2.54
C ASP A 215 -19.08 1.43 -2.50
N ALA A 216 -19.52 2.54 -1.92
CA ALA A 216 -18.71 3.75 -1.82
C ALA A 216 -17.53 3.57 -0.85
N TYR A 217 -17.73 2.88 0.29
CA TYR A 217 -16.68 2.53 1.23
C TYR A 217 -15.67 1.59 0.61
N MET A 218 -16.16 0.53 -0.03
CA MET A 218 -15.30 -0.46 -0.68
C MET A 218 -14.49 0.16 -1.82
N ASP A 219 -15.11 0.98 -2.68
CA ASP A 219 -14.41 1.65 -3.79
C ASP A 219 -13.25 2.53 -3.29
N ARG A 220 -13.43 3.29 -2.21
CA ARG A 220 -12.37 4.11 -1.61
C ARG A 220 -11.22 3.26 -1.09
N THR A 221 -11.52 2.22 -0.33
CA THR A 221 -10.52 1.31 0.23
C THR A 221 -9.74 0.58 -0.86
N VAL A 222 -10.43 0.00 -1.84
CA VAL A 222 -9.82 -0.72 -2.96
C VAL A 222 -8.93 0.20 -3.78
N ARG A 223 -9.39 1.40 -4.13
CA ARG A 223 -8.60 2.35 -4.93
C ARG A 223 -7.36 2.84 -4.21
N ALA A 224 -7.45 3.15 -2.92
CA ALA A 224 -6.31 3.56 -2.13
C ALA A 224 -5.26 2.44 -2.09
N PHE A 225 -5.68 1.22 -1.76
CA PHE A 225 -4.80 0.06 -1.69
C PHE A 225 -4.16 -0.27 -3.05
N GLU A 226 -4.95 -0.46 -4.09
CA GLU A 226 -4.45 -0.89 -5.41
C GLU A 226 -3.55 0.17 -6.06
N ARG A 227 -3.75 1.46 -5.77
CA ARG A 227 -2.86 2.53 -6.22
C ARG A 227 -1.49 2.47 -5.55
N ASP A 228 -1.44 2.21 -4.24
CA ASP A 228 -0.27 2.50 -3.41
C ASP A 228 0.43 1.25 -2.84
N LYS A 229 -0.07 0.06 -3.12
CA LYS A 229 0.39 -1.24 -2.58
C LYS A 229 1.88 -1.57 -2.76
N ASN A 230 2.58 -0.87 -3.65
CA ASN A 230 4.01 -1.09 -3.92
C ASN A 230 4.96 -0.24 -3.06
N HIS A 231 4.45 0.70 -2.25
CA HIS A 231 5.29 1.56 -1.43
C HIS A 231 5.78 0.85 -0.16
N PRO A 232 7.10 0.68 0.02
CA PRO A 232 7.63 0.03 1.22
C PRO A 232 7.43 0.85 2.50
N SER A 233 7.25 2.16 2.40
CA SER A 233 6.96 3.03 3.54
C SER A 233 5.62 2.74 4.21
N ILE A 234 4.62 2.22 3.48
CA ILE A 234 3.30 1.94 4.05
C ILE A 234 3.40 0.76 5.01
N MET A 235 3.25 1.03 6.29
CA MET A 235 3.27 0.02 7.35
C MET A 235 1.87 -0.46 7.76
N SER A 236 0.85 0.39 7.58
CA SER A 236 -0.53 0.06 7.91
C SER A 236 -1.52 0.82 7.03
N TRP A 237 -2.70 0.25 6.89
CA TRP A 237 -3.83 0.80 6.13
C TRP A 237 -4.90 1.23 7.11
N SER A 238 -5.11 2.54 7.22
CA SER A 238 -6.18 3.12 8.03
C SER A 238 -7.43 3.28 7.16
N LEU A 239 -8.54 2.72 7.61
CA LEU A 239 -9.77 2.70 6.82
C LEU A 239 -10.45 4.07 6.73
N GLY A 240 -10.25 4.91 7.74
CA GLY A 240 -10.84 6.24 7.79
C GLY A 240 -10.65 6.90 9.14
N ASN A 241 -11.22 8.08 9.29
CA ASN A 241 -11.14 8.90 10.49
C ASN A 241 -12.54 9.10 11.09
N GLU A 242 -12.65 9.05 12.42
CA GLU A 242 -13.81 9.49 13.21
C GLU A 242 -15.17 9.15 12.56
N SER A 243 -15.37 7.87 12.21
CA SER A 243 -16.56 7.44 11.45
C SER A 243 -17.46 6.45 12.20
N GLY A 244 -17.31 6.34 13.52
CA GLY A 244 -18.00 5.36 14.33
C GLY A 244 -17.63 3.92 13.95
N THR A 245 -18.52 2.97 14.13
CA THR A 245 -18.34 1.57 13.71
C THR A 245 -19.45 1.18 12.74
N GLY A 246 -19.27 0.08 11.98
CA GLY A 246 -20.30 -0.40 11.10
C GLY A 246 -19.85 -1.48 10.12
N ALA A 247 -20.85 -2.15 9.52
CA ALA A 247 -20.64 -3.27 8.63
C ALA A 247 -19.78 -2.94 7.39
N ASN A 248 -19.84 -1.68 6.92
CA ASN A 248 -19.05 -1.25 5.76
C ASN A 248 -17.56 -1.18 6.08
N LEU A 249 -17.17 -0.72 7.28
CA LEU A 249 -15.78 -0.71 7.75
C LEU A 249 -15.25 -2.13 7.96
N VAL A 250 -16.07 -3.02 8.56
CA VAL A 250 -15.75 -4.44 8.72
C VAL A 250 -15.49 -5.09 7.36
N ALA A 251 -16.34 -4.82 6.36
CA ALA A 251 -16.16 -5.34 5.01
C ALA A 251 -14.85 -4.83 4.36
N CYS A 252 -14.51 -3.55 4.55
CA CYS A 252 -13.24 -2.97 4.08
C CYS A 252 -12.03 -3.64 4.74
N ALA A 253 -12.03 -3.81 6.07
CA ALA A 253 -10.95 -4.48 6.80
C ALA A 253 -10.75 -5.92 6.30
N ARG A 254 -11.84 -6.66 6.19
CA ARG A 254 -11.82 -8.04 5.68
C ARG A 254 -11.23 -8.10 4.26
N TRP A 255 -11.64 -7.19 3.39
CA TRP A 255 -11.12 -7.15 2.03
C TRP A 255 -9.59 -6.91 2.01
N VAL A 256 -9.05 -5.99 2.83
CA VAL A 256 -7.60 -5.75 2.90
C VAL A 256 -6.87 -6.99 3.41
N HIS A 257 -7.38 -7.65 4.45
CA HIS A 257 -6.78 -8.88 4.98
C HIS A 257 -6.80 -10.01 3.94
N GLU A 258 -7.92 -10.25 3.28
CA GLU A 258 -8.04 -11.27 2.22
C GLU A 258 -7.12 -10.95 1.05
N ARG A 259 -7.06 -9.68 0.62
CA ARG A 259 -6.24 -9.21 -0.50
C ARG A 259 -4.74 -9.42 -0.25
N THR A 260 -4.30 -9.38 0.98
CA THR A 260 -2.89 -9.49 1.38
C THR A 260 -2.53 -10.82 2.03
N GLY A 261 -3.46 -11.76 2.14
CA GLY A 261 -3.27 -12.99 2.92
C GLY A 261 -3.00 -12.69 4.38
N SER A 262 -3.69 -11.70 4.95
CA SER A 262 -3.57 -11.22 6.35
C SER A 262 -2.17 -10.71 6.73
N ARG A 263 -1.39 -10.23 5.76
CA ARG A 263 -0.06 -9.65 6.01
C ARG A 263 -0.10 -8.14 6.22
N ALA A 264 -1.10 -7.47 5.67
CA ALA A 264 -1.27 -6.04 5.93
C ALA A 264 -1.83 -5.81 7.32
N ILE A 265 -1.35 -4.76 7.95
CA ILE A 265 -1.88 -4.26 9.23
C ILE A 265 -2.97 -3.26 8.91
N VAL A 266 -4.16 -3.49 9.45
CA VAL A 266 -5.34 -2.63 9.28
C VAL A 266 -5.58 -1.85 10.56
N HIS A 267 -5.82 -0.57 10.42
CA HIS A 267 -6.14 0.33 11.50
C HIS A 267 -7.54 0.94 11.30
N TYR A 268 -8.28 1.05 12.40
CA TYR A 268 -9.47 1.87 12.49
C TYR A 268 -9.75 2.20 13.97
N GLU A 269 -9.92 3.46 14.30
CA GLU A 269 -9.97 3.93 15.68
C GLU A 269 -11.27 3.61 16.44
N GLY A 270 -12.35 3.24 15.75
CA GLY A 270 -13.64 2.86 16.35
C GLY A 270 -13.69 1.41 16.85
N ASP A 271 -12.77 0.54 16.45
CA ASP A 271 -12.76 -0.88 16.83
C ASP A 271 -11.92 -1.14 18.08
N HIS A 272 -12.47 -0.76 19.23
CA HIS A 272 -11.76 -0.94 20.51
C HIS A 272 -11.66 -2.40 20.96
N ALA A 273 -12.45 -3.30 20.38
CA ALA A 273 -12.38 -4.74 20.66
C ALA A 273 -11.34 -5.47 19.79
N LEU A 274 -10.77 -4.81 18.77
CA LEU A 274 -9.89 -5.41 17.77
C LEU A 274 -10.52 -6.64 17.09
N GLU A 275 -11.80 -6.53 16.73
CA GLU A 275 -12.53 -7.63 16.10
C GLU A 275 -12.23 -7.75 14.60
N TYR A 276 -11.83 -6.64 13.96
CA TYR A 276 -11.53 -6.58 12.52
C TYR A 276 -10.32 -5.69 12.18
N THR A 277 -9.75 -5.00 13.16
CA THR A 277 -8.51 -4.22 13.01
C THR A 277 -7.39 -4.73 13.90
N ASP A 278 -6.16 -4.35 13.61
CA ASP A 278 -4.96 -4.90 14.24
C ASP A 278 -4.33 -3.94 15.24
N ILE A 279 -4.72 -2.65 15.20
CA ILE A 279 -4.15 -1.59 16.04
C ILE A 279 -5.28 -0.94 16.84
N TYR A 280 -5.09 -0.93 18.17
CA TYR A 280 -5.91 -0.14 19.07
C TYR A 280 -5.46 1.31 19.10
N SER A 281 -6.38 2.25 18.93
CA SER A 281 -6.13 3.69 19.07
C SER A 281 -7.26 4.38 19.84
N ARG A 282 -6.93 5.53 20.41
CA ARG A 282 -7.86 6.42 21.10
C ARG A 282 -7.80 7.80 20.48
#